data_410c9f4c5c8ecd573a62d14177b2a2c4
#
_entry.id   410c9f4c5c8ecd573a62d14177b2a2c4
#
_cell.length_a   1.000
_cell.length_b   1.000
_cell.length_c   1.000
_cell.angle_alpha   90.00
_cell.angle_beta   90.00
_cell.angle_gamma   90.00
#
_symmetry.space_group_name_H-M   'P 1'
#
loop_
_entity.id
_entity.type
_entity.pdbx_description
1 polymer ?
#
loop_
_entity_poly.entity_id
_entity_poly.type
_entity_poly.pdbx_seq_one_letter_code
_entity_poly.pdbx_strand_id
1 'polypeptide(L)'
;FGSDSISNIFSSGKSLEAIALASLVSQGLLAYDKKVSEYWPEFGAAGKGELTVADLMRHEAGLAAFKVSIDPKDLLRENIKQNKIGAIIESHPQSFRENGSEREYHAVTRGWIVNELFRRIDPEGRTIGQFISEDVNGPLGADIFIGVDETHIPRVVPVTPLPIRYQFKESLKPSIMGRRIERNIFQTASRL
;
A
#
# COMPACT_ATOMS: atom_id res chain seq x y z
N PHE A 1 1.75 23.69 12.39
CA PHE A 1 1.01 22.52 12.86
C PHE A 1 -0.16 23.00 13.69
N GLY A 2 -1.37 22.79 13.26
CA GLY A 2 -2.60 23.19 13.92
C GLY A 2 -3.63 22.08 13.94
N SER A 3 -4.81 22.37 14.51
CA SER A 3 -5.91 21.41 14.62
C SER A 3 -6.44 20.92 13.26
N ASP A 4 -6.22 21.70 12.21
CA ASP A 4 -6.67 21.40 10.83
C ASP A 4 -5.56 20.77 9.97
N SER A 5 -4.41 20.41 10.56
CA SER A 5 -3.29 19.84 9.82
C SER A 5 -3.51 18.38 9.48
N ILE A 6 -3.16 18.01 8.24
CA ILE A 6 -3.18 16.61 7.74
C ILE A 6 -1.75 16.08 7.79
N SER A 7 -1.56 14.92 8.40
CA SER A 7 -0.25 14.28 8.52
C SER A 7 -0.21 12.95 7.78
N ASN A 8 0.93 12.67 7.13
CA ASN A 8 1.16 11.36 6.52
C ASN A 8 1.34 10.30 7.61
N ILE A 9 0.51 9.27 7.58
CA ILE A 9 0.52 8.14 8.53
C ILE A 9 1.30 6.92 8.00
N PHE A 10 1.92 7.03 6.83
CA PHE A 10 2.70 5.95 6.20
C PHE A 10 1.97 4.60 6.23
N SER A 11 2.65 3.54 6.67
CA SER A 11 2.11 2.18 6.67
C SER A 11 0.95 1.94 7.63
N SER A 12 0.64 2.85 8.53
CA SER A 12 -0.63 2.79 9.28
C SER A 12 -1.85 2.93 8.35
N GLY A 13 -1.68 3.56 7.18
CA GLY A 13 -2.69 3.60 6.12
C GLY A 13 -3.10 2.24 5.56
N LYS A 14 -2.30 1.18 5.77
CA LYS A 14 -2.68 -0.18 5.40
C LYS A 14 -3.92 -0.71 6.14
N SER A 15 -4.29 -0.09 7.26
CA SER A 15 -5.57 -0.36 7.92
C SER A 15 -6.77 0.05 7.06
N LEU A 16 -6.63 1.09 6.25
CA LEU A 16 -7.69 1.54 5.34
C LEU A 16 -7.94 0.51 4.22
N GLU A 17 -6.88 -0.13 3.72
CA GLU A 17 -7.00 -1.24 2.77
C GLU A 17 -7.80 -2.40 3.41
N ALA A 18 -7.51 -2.72 4.68
CA ALA A 18 -8.21 -3.78 5.40
C ALA A 18 -9.68 -3.43 5.66
N ILE A 19 -9.99 -2.18 6.00
CA ILE A 19 -11.37 -1.69 6.17
C ILE A 19 -12.15 -1.80 4.86
N ALA A 20 -11.55 -1.37 3.75
CA ALA A 20 -12.19 -1.43 2.44
C ALA A 20 -12.51 -2.88 2.03
N LEU A 21 -11.56 -3.81 2.17
CA LEU A 21 -11.83 -5.23 1.88
C LEU A 21 -12.84 -5.83 2.86
N ALA A 22 -12.79 -5.48 4.14
CA ALA A 22 -13.77 -5.95 5.12
C ALA A 22 -15.20 -5.49 4.79
N SER A 23 -15.35 -4.29 4.21
CA SER A 23 -16.64 -3.81 3.70
C SER A 23 -17.16 -4.71 2.58
N LEU A 24 -16.32 -5.08 1.61
CA LEU A 24 -16.72 -6.02 0.54
C LEU A 24 -17.07 -7.41 1.10
N VAL A 25 -16.33 -7.88 2.13
CA VAL A 25 -16.63 -9.15 2.80
C VAL A 25 -17.97 -9.09 3.51
N SER A 26 -18.27 -7.99 4.21
CA SER A 26 -19.55 -7.82 4.91
C SER A 26 -20.75 -7.80 3.96
N GLN A 27 -20.53 -7.39 2.72
CA GLN A 27 -21.52 -7.39 1.65
C GLN A 27 -21.62 -8.73 0.90
N GLY A 28 -20.79 -9.72 1.24
CA GLY A 28 -20.72 -11.02 0.56
C GLY A 28 -20.09 -10.96 -0.83
N LEU A 29 -19.44 -9.86 -1.20
CA LEU A 29 -18.80 -9.65 -2.49
C LEU A 29 -17.37 -10.20 -2.54
N LEU A 30 -16.74 -10.42 -1.38
CA LEU A 30 -15.37 -10.91 -1.24
C LEU A 30 -15.29 -11.94 -0.13
N ALA A 31 -14.42 -12.93 -0.27
CA ALA A 31 -14.03 -13.85 0.80
C ALA A 31 -12.51 -13.99 0.84
N TYR A 32 -11.93 -13.99 2.04
CA TYR A 32 -10.48 -14.01 2.21
C TYR A 32 -9.83 -15.34 1.79
N ASP A 33 -10.55 -16.45 1.89
CA ASP A 33 -10.10 -17.80 1.51
C ASP A 33 -10.21 -18.08 0.01
N LYS A 34 -10.85 -17.20 -0.74
CA LYS A 34 -10.96 -17.29 -2.19
C LYS A 34 -9.70 -16.80 -2.89
N LYS A 35 -9.45 -17.35 -4.08
CA LYS A 35 -8.34 -16.95 -4.93
C LYS A 35 -8.57 -15.54 -5.46
N VAL A 36 -7.52 -14.73 -5.52
CA VAL A 36 -7.59 -13.40 -6.14
C VAL A 36 -8.05 -13.51 -7.59
N SER A 37 -7.65 -14.58 -8.29
CA SER A 37 -8.04 -14.85 -9.69
C SER A 37 -9.53 -15.14 -9.89
N GLU A 38 -10.29 -15.46 -8.84
CA GLU A 38 -11.76 -15.57 -8.93
C GLU A 38 -12.43 -14.21 -9.13
N TYR A 39 -11.80 -13.14 -8.64
CA TYR A 39 -12.26 -11.74 -8.73
C TYR A 39 -11.53 -10.94 -9.82
N TRP A 40 -10.30 -11.33 -10.10
CA TRP A 40 -9.42 -10.72 -11.08
C TRP A 40 -8.70 -11.83 -11.88
N PRO A 41 -9.35 -12.38 -12.94
CA PRO A 41 -8.81 -13.53 -13.68
C PRO A 41 -7.39 -13.33 -14.21
N GLU A 42 -7.07 -12.13 -14.72
CA GLU A 42 -5.77 -11.81 -15.30
C GLU A 42 -4.65 -11.80 -14.25
N PHE A 43 -4.98 -11.57 -12.97
CA PHE A 43 -4.02 -11.68 -11.87
C PHE A 43 -3.41 -13.09 -11.77
N GLY A 44 -4.16 -14.11 -12.13
CA GLY A 44 -3.70 -15.51 -12.10
C GLY A 44 -2.56 -15.84 -13.06
N ALA A 45 -2.22 -14.93 -13.96
CA ALA A 45 -1.07 -15.09 -14.84
C ALA A 45 0.26 -15.17 -14.10
N ALA A 46 1.31 -15.60 -14.79
CA ALA A 46 2.69 -15.66 -14.28
C ALA A 46 2.83 -16.46 -12.96
N GLY A 47 2.03 -17.53 -12.81
CA GLY A 47 2.13 -18.46 -11.68
C GLY A 47 1.36 -18.06 -10.42
N LYS A 48 0.55 -16.99 -10.45
CA LYS A 48 -0.16 -16.44 -9.27
C LYS A 48 -1.57 -17.02 -9.05
N GLY A 49 -1.99 -17.98 -9.85
CA GLY A 49 -3.38 -18.48 -9.88
C GLY A 49 -3.89 -19.05 -8.56
N GLU A 50 -3.00 -19.53 -7.68
CA GLU A 50 -3.37 -20.15 -6.40
C GLU A 50 -3.41 -19.16 -5.22
N LEU A 51 -2.94 -17.91 -5.41
CA LEU A 51 -2.91 -16.91 -4.34
C LEU A 51 -4.31 -16.54 -3.87
N THR A 52 -4.54 -16.68 -2.58
CA THR A 52 -5.77 -16.21 -1.94
C THR A 52 -5.71 -14.74 -1.59
N VAL A 53 -6.86 -14.13 -1.36
CA VAL A 53 -6.95 -12.77 -0.82
C VAL A 53 -6.26 -12.67 0.55
N ALA A 54 -6.36 -13.73 1.37
CA ALA A 54 -5.67 -13.79 2.65
C ALA A 54 -4.15 -13.77 2.51
N ASP A 55 -3.56 -14.49 1.54
CA ASP A 55 -2.12 -14.51 1.29
C ASP A 55 -1.61 -13.11 0.92
N LEU A 56 -2.35 -12.41 0.05
CA LEU A 56 -2.06 -11.02 -0.29
C LEU A 56 -2.05 -10.13 0.95
N MET A 57 -3.09 -10.23 1.78
CA MET A 57 -3.23 -9.38 2.97
C MET A 57 -2.19 -9.69 4.05
N ARG A 58 -1.70 -10.93 4.13
CA ARG A 58 -0.63 -11.36 5.05
C ARG A 58 0.78 -11.10 4.54
N HIS A 59 0.93 -10.46 3.37
CA HIS A 59 2.23 -10.25 2.72
C HIS A 59 2.93 -11.53 2.25
N GLU A 60 2.16 -12.53 1.83
CA GLU A 60 2.63 -13.84 1.39
C GLU A 60 2.48 -14.02 -0.14
N ALA A 61 2.20 -12.93 -0.86
CA ALA A 61 1.95 -12.98 -2.30
C ALA A 61 3.22 -13.07 -3.17
N GLY A 62 4.42 -12.86 -2.60
CA GLY A 62 5.67 -12.83 -3.38
C GLY A 62 5.75 -11.67 -4.39
N LEU A 63 5.10 -10.54 -4.09
CA LEU A 63 5.00 -9.36 -4.95
C LEU A 63 5.50 -8.10 -4.23
N ALA A 64 6.50 -8.24 -3.36
CA ALA A 64 7.02 -7.14 -2.55
C ALA A 64 7.69 -6.03 -3.36
N ALA A 65 8.18 -6.35 -4.56
CA ALA A 65 8.75 -5.39 -5.49
C ALA A 65 8.41 -5.77 -6.94
N PHE A 66 8.32 -4.77 -7.82
CA PHE A 66 8.21 -4.99 -9.26
C PHE A 66 9.54 -4.67 -9.95
N LYS A 67 9.88 -5.43 -11.01
CA LYS A 67 11.10 -5.21 -11.81
C LYS A 67 10.99 -4.03 -12.78
N VAL A 68 9.82 -3.39 -12.84
CA VAL A 68 9.53 -2.24 -13.69
C VAL A 68 9.15 -1.04 -12.83
N SER A 69 9.57 0.14 -13.24
CA SER A 69 9.15 1.38 -12.61
C SER A 69 7.72 1.71 -12.99
N ILE A 70 6.94 2.19 -12.02
CA ILE A 70 5.60 2.73 -12.23
C ILE A 70 5.73 4.24 -12.42
N ASP A 71 5.13 4.78 -13.49
CA ASP A 71 4.98 6.22 -13.64
C ASP A 71 3.94 6.72 -12.62
N PRO A 72 4.29 7.70 -11.77
CA PRO A 72 3.33 8.27 -10.82
C PRO A 72 2.04 8.76 -11.45
N LYS A 73 2.07 9.18 -12.72
CA LYS A 73 0.87 9.60 -13.46
C LYS A 73 -0.14 8.46 -13.64
N ASP A 74 0.32 7.22 -13.75
CA ASP A 74 -0.55 6.06 -13.91
C ASP A 74 -1.34 5.72 -12.63
N LEU A 75 -0.92 6.28 -11.48
CA LEU A 75 -1.62 6.18 -10.20
C LEU A 75 -2.69 7.25 -10.00
N LEU A 76 -2.73 8.27 -10.85
CA LEU A 76 -3.73 9.31 -10.76
C LEU A 76 -5.13 8.75 -11.04
N ARG A 77 -6.13 9.32 -10.36
CA ARG A 77 -7.53 8.87 -10.41
C ARG A 77 -8.09 8.77 -11.82
N GLU A 78 -7.76 9.72 -12.69
CA GLU A 78 -8.18 9.77 -14.09
C GLU A 78 -7.51 8.68 -14.95
N ASN A 79 -6.33 8.21 -14.54
CA ASN A 79 -5.52 7.27 -15.31
C ASN A 79 -5.65 5.82 -14.83
N ILE A 80 -6.09 5.60 -13.60
CA ILE A 80 -6.11 4.25 -12.99
C ILE A 80 -6.98 3.28 -13.80
N LYS A 81 -8.05 3.76 -14.43
CA LYS A 81 -8.95 2.95 -15.28
C LYS A 81 -8.30 2.49 -16.60
N GLN A 82 -7.14 3.06 -16.99
CA GLN A 82 -6.38 2.60 -18.15
C GLN A 82 -5.67 1.25 -17.91
N ASN A 83 -5.77 0.71 -16.70
CA ASN A 83 -5.23 -0.59 -16.29
C ASN A 83 -3.70 -0.75 -16.42
N LYS A 84 -2.94 0.31 -16.50
CA LYS A 84 -1.47 0.21 -16.64
C LYS A 84 -0.83 -0.44 -15.41
N ILE A 85 -1.29 -0.07 -14.21
CA ILE A 85 -0.83 -0.69 -12.97
C ILE A 85 -1.27 -2.15 -12.91
N GLY A 86 -2.54 -2.43 -13.26
CA GLY A 86 -3.05 -3.79 -13.35
C GLY A 86 -2.20 -4.66 -14.28
N ALA A 87 -1.88 -4.19 -15.47
CA ALA A 87 -1.07 -4.93 -16.45
C ALA A 87 0.35 -5.27 -15.92
N ILE A 88 0.97 -4.36 -15.16
CA ILE A 88 2.25 -4.63 -14.48
C ILE A 88 2.07 -5.76 -13.46
N ILE A 89 1.04 -5.68 -12.62
CA ILE A 89 0.76 -6.69 -11.59
C ILE A 89 0.45 -8.04 -12.23
N GLU A 90 -0.38 -8.06 -13.27
CA GLU A 90 -0.80 -9.26 -14.01
C GLU A 90 0.40 -10.01 -14.61
N SER A 91 1.31 -9.29 -15.25
CA SER A 91 2.48 -9.87 -15.92
C SER A 91 3.63 -10.23 -14.98
N HIS A 92 3.66 -9.68 -13.76
CA HIS A 92 4.79 -9.89 -12.84
C HIS A 92 4.71 -11.27 -12.17
N PRO A 93 5.77 -12.11 -12.24
CA PRO A 93 5.81 -13.39 -11.54
C PRO A 93 6.01 -13.20 -10.03
N GLN A 94 5.62 -14.21 -9.25
CA GLN A 94 5.99 -14.28 -7.84
C GLN A 94 7.50 -14.32 -7.68
N SER A 95 8.00 -13.65 -6.66
CA SER A 95 9.41 -13.65 -6.28
C SER A 95 9.50 -13.64 -4.75
N PHE A 96 10.06 -14.69 -4.20
CA PHE A 96 10.30 -14.82 -2.76
C PHE A 96 11.80 -14.64 -2.49
N ARG A 97 12.15 -14.29 -1.26
CA ARG A 97 13.55 -14.16 -0.85
C ARG A 97 14.23 -15.52 -0.82
N GLU A 98 15.53 -15.54 -1.16
CA GLU A 98 16.36 -16.75 -1.15
C GLU A 98 16.46 -17.43 0.23
N ASN A 99 16.12 -16.73 1.32
CA ASN A 99 16.10 -17.30 2.67
C ASN A 99 14.94 -18.24 2.97
N GLY A 100 14.09 -18.56 1.97
CA GLY A 100 12.96 -19.47 2.10
C GLY A 100 11.75 -18.89 2.83
N SER A 101 11.74 -17.60 3.16
CA SER A 101 10.58 -16.96 3.76
C SER A 101 9.51 -16.69 2.68
N GLU A 102 8.35 -17.25 2.84
CA GLU A 102 7.17 -16.96 2.00
C GLU A 102 6.52 -15.63 2.37
N ARG A 103 6.88 -15.03 3.51
CA ARG A 103 6.38 -13.73 3.96
C ARG A 103 7.43 -12.66 3.76
N GLU A 104 7.10 -11.67 2.94
CA GLU A 104 7.92 -10.47 2.74
C GLU A 104 7.03 -9.23 2.76
N TYR A 105 7.41 -8.23 3.55
CA TYR A 105 6.63 -7.01 3.68
C TYR A 105 6.52 -6.26 2.34
N HIS A 106 5.33 -6.21 1.80
CA HIS A 106 4.97 -5.45 0.60
C HIS A 106 4.75 -3.99 0.99
N ALA A 107 5.83 -3.23 1.11
CA ALA A 107 5.81 -1.89 1.67
C ALA A 107 4.88 -0.93 0.90
N VAL A 108 4.92 -1.01 -0.42
CA VAL A 108 4.17 -0.14 -1.34
C VAL A 108 3.23 -0.96 -2.23
N THR A 109 3.70 -2.06 -2.78
CA THR A 109 3.01 -2.83 -3.81
C THR A 109 1.67 -3.40 -3.36
N ARG A 110 1.52 -3.77 -2.07
CA ARG A 110 0.25 -4.27 -1.55
C ARG A 110 -0.88 -3.26 -1.76
N GLY A 111 -0.62 -1.99 -1.48
CA GLY A 111 -1.62 -0.93 -1.66
C GLY A 111 -2.11 -0.83 -3.10
N TRP A 112 -1.21 -0.95 -4.07
CA TRP A 112 -1.58 -0.94 -5.49
C TRP A 112 -2.40 -2.18 -5.87
N ILE A 113 -1.95 -3.38 -5.44
CA ILE A 113 -2.65 -4.63 -5.76
C ILE A 113 -4.04 -4.65 -5.12
N VAL A 114 -4.15 -4.26 -3.85
CA VAL A 114 -5.43 -4.25 -3.13
C VAL A 114 -6.39 -3.21 -3.72
N ASN A 115 -5.90 -2.04 -4.13
CA ASN A 115 -6.72 -1.04 -4.80
C ASN A 115 -7.24 -1.54 -6.16
N GLU A 116 -6.39 -2.22 -6.94
CA GLU A 116 -6.79 -2.82 -8.20
C GLU A 116 -7.82 -3.95 -8.01
N LEU A 117 -7.66 -4.76 -6.97
CA LEU A 117 -8.63 -5.80 -6.61
C LEU A 117 -9.95 -5.17 -6.15
N PHE A 118 -9.89 -4.20 -5.24
CA PHE A 118 -11.06 -3.52 -4.70
C PHE A 118 -11.93 -2.94 -5.82
N ARG A 119 -11.34 -2.14 -6.73
CA ARG A 119 -12.07 -1.48 -7.80
C ARG A 119 -12.72 -2.43 -8.83
N ARG A 120 -12.27 -3.70 -8.89
CA ARG A 120 -12.88 -4.73 -9.75
C ARG A 120 -14.08 -5.40 -9.10
N ILE A 121 -14.15 -5.35 -7.77
CA ILE A 121 -15.20 -6.00 -6.99
C ILE A 121 -16.26 -4.99 -6.56
N ASP A 122 -15.85 -3.75 -6.26
CA ASP A 122 -16.76 -2.68 -5.88
C ASP A 122 -17.80 -2.45 -6.96
N PRO A 123 -19.10 -2.46 -6.65
CA PRO A 123 -20.16 -2.34 -7.67
C PRO A 123 -20.10 -1.05 -8.50
N GLU A 124 -19.51 0.00 -7.95
CA GLU A 124 -19.33 1.29 -8.61
C GLU A 124 -17.96 1.43 -9.28
N GLY A 125 -17.08 0.43 -9.12
CA GLY A 125 -15.71 0.44 -9.66
C GLY A 125 -14.82 1.53 -9.05
N ARG A 126 -15.09 1.92 -7.81
CA ARG A 126 -14.37 2.96 -7.07
C ARG A 126 -12.99 2.49 -6.66
N THR A 127 -12.08 3.42 -6.49
CA THR A 127 -10.82 3.19 -5.77
C THR A 127 -11.09 3.16 -4.26
N ILE A 128 -10.16 2.59 -3.49
CA ILE A 128 -10.23 2.62 -2.02
C ILE A 128 -10.30 4.07 -1.51
N GLY A 129 -9.59 5.00 -2.16
CA GLY A 129 -9.64 6.43 -1.79
C GLY A 129 -11.03 7.04 -1.97
N GLN A 130 -11.75 6.67 -3.04
CA GLN A 130 -13.13 7.11 -3.25
C GLN A 130 -14.07 6.50 -2.21
N PHE A 131 -13.98 5.20 -1.98
CA PHE A 131 -14.76 4.51 -0.94
C PHE A 131 -14.55 5.15 0.44
N ILE A 132 -13.29 5.40 0.85
CA ILE A 132 -13.01 6.07 2.14
C ILE A 132 -13.62 7.46 2.19
N SER A 133 -13.54 8.23 1.09
CA SER A 133 -14.12 9.58 1.03
C SER A 133 -15.64 9.57 1.16
N GLU A 134 -16.31 8.64 0.50
CA GLU A 134 -17.77 8.61 0.38
C GLU A 134 -18.43 7.86 1.55
N ASP A 135 -17.94 6.66 1.86
CA ASP A 135 -18.60 5.76 2.82
C ASP A 135 -18.05 5.88 4.24
N VAL A 136 -16.87 6.50 4.43
CA VAL A 136 -16.25 6.64 5.75
C VAL A 136 -16.22 8.10 6.18
N ASN A 137 -15.58 8.99 5.41
CA ASN A 137 -15.44 10.39 5.79
C ASN A 137 -16.79 11.10 5.89
N GLY A 138 -17.65 10.93 4.89
CA GLY A 138 -18.95 11.59 4.85
C GLY A 138 -19.79 11.27 6.09
N PRO A 139 -20.13 9.99 6.35
CA PRO A 139 -20.97 9.60 7.48
C PRO A 139 -20.35 9.86 8.85
N LEU A 140 -19.02 9.78 8.99
CA LEU A 140 -18.32 9.89 10.28
C LEU A 140 -17.78 11.30 10.55
N GLY A 141 -17.86 12.22 9.58
CA GLY A 141 -17.18 13.51 9.67
C GLY A 141 -15.67 13.36 9.84
N ALA A 142 -15.08 12.30 9.29
CA ALA A 142 -13.67 12.02 9.38
C ALA A 142 -12.89 12.76 8.28
N ASP A 143 -11.61 12.94 8.49
CA ASP A 143 -10.71 13.69 7.59
C ASP A 143 -9.55 12.78 7.17
N ILE A 144 -9.86 11.73 6.40
CA ILE A 144 -8.95 10.68 5.97
C ILE A 144 -8.81 10.72 4.44
N PHE A 145 -7.57 10.72 3.94
CA PHE A 145 -7.29 10.82 2.52
C PHE A 145 -6.33 9.71 2.05
N ILE A 146 -6.65 9.12 0.89
CA ILE A 146 -5.72 8.35 0.08
C ILE A 146 -5.52 9.12 -1.23
N GLY A 147 -4.47 9.94 -1.27
CA GLY A 147 -4.32 11.03 -2.20
C GLY A 147 -5.17 12.25 -1.81
N VAL A 148 -4.55 13.40 -1.80
CA VAL A 148 -5.21 14.69 -1.53
C VAL A 148 -5.37 15.47 -2.82
N ASP A 149 -6.45 16.20 -2.95
CA ASP A 149 -6.63 17.18 -4.01
C ASP A 149 -5.94 18.52 -3.69
N GLU A 150 -5.91 19.41 -4.65
CA GLU A 150 -5.24 20.71 -4.52
C GLU A 150 -5.79 21.56 -3.37
N THR A 151 -7.06 21.40 -3.01
CA THR A 151 -7.70 22.17 -1.93
C THR A 151 -7.18 21.77 -0.55
N HIS A 152 -6.73 20.53 -0.38
CA HIS A 152 -6.21 19.98 0.86
C HIS A 152 -4.68 20.10 1.01
N ILE A 153 -3.94 20.33 -0.10
CA ILE A 153 -2.47 20.46 -0.07
C ILE A 153 -1.97 21.46 0.98
N PRO A 154 -2.57 22.66 1.16
CA PRO A 154 -2.11 23.63 2.17
C PRO A 154 -2.19 23.11 3.61
N ARG A 155 -3.02 22.12 3.88
CA ARG A 155 -3.19 21.50 5.20
C ARG A 155 -2.15 20.41 5.47
N VAL A 156 -1.50 19.89 4.43
CA VAL A 156 -0.56 18.75 4.54
C VAL A 156 0.73 19.21 5.21
N VAL A 157 1.05 18.59 6.34
CA VAL A 157 2.31 18.84 7.04
C VAL A 157 3.45 18.14 6.29
N PRO A 158 4.49 18.87 5.90
CA PRO A 158 5.62 18.28 5.19
C PRO A 158 6.39 17.29 6.08
N VAL A 159 6.76 16.15 5.51
CA VAL A 159 7.67 15.19 6.15
C VAL A 159 9.09 15.67 5.93
N THR A 160 9.77 16.05 7.00
CA THR A 160 11.16 16.51 6.93
C THR A 160 12.10 15.37 7.34
N PRO A 161 12.97 14.91 6.45
CA PRO A 161 13.97 13.91 6.79
C PRO A 161 14.92 14.43 7.88
N LEU A 162 15.34 13.52 8.77
CA LEU A 162 16.34 13.88 9.77
C LEU A 162 17.65 14.29 9.07
N PRO A 163 18.29 15.40 9.49
CA PRO A 163 19.57 15.80 8.94
C PRO A 163 20.63 14.69 9.02
N ILE A 164 21.40 14.48 7.96
CA ILE A 164 22.44 13.42 7.90
C ILE A 164 23.38 13.50 9.09
N ARG A 165 23.80 14.70 9.50
CA ARG A 165 24.64 14.92 10.70
C ARG A 165 24.02 14.36 11.97
N TYR A 166 22.69 14.47 12.11
CA TYR A 166 21.97 13.93 13.26
C TYR A 166 21.93 12.40 13.18
N GLN A 167 21.62 11.85 12.01
CA GLN A 167 21.62 10.40 11.79
C GLN A 167 22.98 9.79 12.10
N PHE A 168 24.06 10.41 11.62
CA PHE A 168 25.43 9.99 11.90
C PHE A 168 25.75 10.03 13.41
N LYS A 169 25.44 11.15 14.07
CA LYS A 169 25.64 11.29 15.52
C LYS A 169 24.89 10.22 16.32
N GLU A 170 23.63 9.96 15.97
CA GLU A 170 22.80 8.95 16.64
C GLU A 170 23.32 7.50 16.38
N SER A 171 23.83 7.23 15.18
CA SER A 171 24.39 5.91 14.84
C SER A 171 25.69 5.57 15.61
N LEU A 172 26.42 6.57 16.03
CA LEU A 172 27.64 6.40 16.82
C LEU A 172 27.39 6.15 18.31
N LYS A 173 26.20 6.43 18.81
CA LYS A 173 25.87 6.19 20.22
C LYS A 173 25.89 4.70 20.56
N PRO A 174 26.46 4.31 21.70
CA PRO A 174 26.27 2.97 22.24
C PRO A 174 24.77 2.67 22.48
N SER A 175 24.38 1.41 22.34
CA SER A 175 22.97 1.00 22.57
C SER A 175 22.50 1.29 23.99
N ILE A 176 23.39 1.19 24.98
CA ILE A 176 23.12 1.54 26.39
C ILE A 176 22.76 3.04 26.58
N MET A 177 23.16 3.91 25.66
CA MET A 177 22.81 5.34 25.68
C MET A 177 21.53 5.66 24.90
N GLY A 178 20.70 4.65 24.62
CA GLY A 178 19.42 4.83 23.93
C GLY A 178 19.58 5.22 22.46
N ARG A 179 20.42 4.50 21.72
CA ARG A 179 20.55 4.70 20.26
C ARG A 179 19.18 4.62 19.58
N ARG A 180 18.83 5.68 18.85
CA ARG A 180 17.54 5.79 18.15
C ARG A 180 17.61 5.34 16.69
N ILE A 181 18.83 5.15 16.13
CA ILE A 181 19.04 4.75 14.75
C ILE A 181 19.94 3.52 14.74
N GLU A 182 19.51 2.47 14.06
CA GLU A 182 20.32 1.25 13.90
C GLU A 182 21.57 1.50 13.03
N ARG A 183 22.65 0.77 13.30
CA ARG A 183 23.91 0.93 12.54
C ARG A 183 23.80 0.51 11.07
N ASN A 184 22.80 -0.26 10.71
CA ASN A 184 22.64 -0.81 9.37
C ASN A 184 21.81 0.08 8.43
N ILE A 185 21.89 1.42 8.57
CA ILE A 185 21.23 2.39 7.69
C ILE A 185 21.49 2.09 6.22
N PHE A 186 22.73 1.69 5.87
CA PHE A 186 23.07 1.37 4.48
C PHE A 186 22.40 0.11 3.95
N GLN A 187 22.09 -0.88 4.79
CA GLN A 187 21.33 -2.06 4.39
C GLN A 187 19.84 -1.76 4.21
N THR A 188 19.31 -0.81 4.95
CA THR A 188 17.90 -0.38 4.81
C THR A 188 17.71 0.46 3.55
N ALA A 189 18.65 1.35 3.23
CA ALA A 189 18.58 2.19 2.04
C ALA A 189 18.74 1.41 0.71
N SER A 190 19.41 0.26 0.72
CA SER A 190 19.52 -0.61 -0.47
C SER A 190 18.30 -1.51 -0.69
N ARG A 191 17.28 -1.44 0.18
CA ARG A 191 16.06 -2.26 0.15
C ARG A 191 14.79 -1.45 -0.16
N LEU A 192 14.93 -0.14 -0.36
CA LEU A 192 13.91 0.77 -0.86
C LEU A 192 14.17 1.12 -2.33
#